data_5ce1e4d25657f4b4d2e8c53b55c1b8bd
#
_entry.id   5ce1e4d25657f4b4d2e8c53b55c1b8bd
#
_cell.length_a   1.000
_cell.length_b   1.000
_cell.length_c   1.000
_cell.angle_alpha   90.00
_cell.angle_beta   90.00
_cell.angle_gamma   90.00
#
_symmetry.space_group_name_H-M   'P 1'
#
loop_
_entity.id
_entity.type
_entity.pdbx_description
1 polymer ?
#
loop_
_entity_poly.entity_id
_entity_poly.type
_entity_poly.pdbx_seq_one_letter_code
_entity_poly.pdbx_strand_id
1 'polypeptide(L)'
;MSSIKTINPATGEVLKEYPEMTSSEVSEIIAQADKTFKEWRKKSFSERAKVLYNAARIMRERKEELGKLCSIEMGKLHREGIAEVELCAGIFEYYAENGEKLLADKPLETPHGKAFLSYEPIGVILSVQPWNFPFYQTTRSAAPNLIVGNTIVLKHASNVPQAGEMMEKILLEAGAPKGAYTNIFVPGSKVSEILDDPRVKGAALTGSEPAGASFASAAGKNVKKSILELGGSDAFIVMPDADLDKAVETAVNGRLWNAGQVCVSPKRVIVPESLYPAFLEKATQLFGNAKVGDPLDPETQLAPLSSVKAREDVLSQVEKAVAQGARLVAGGKKIEGPGAFMQPTILTDIKKGMDAYSDEIFGPVLMIYSVKNMDEAVDLANDTKYGLGGTVFGTDVEEAVKIARRIDTGMVYINHVTGISPELPFGGTKNSGYGREQSIEGIYEFVNSKLIRVTTPDADY
;
A
#
# COMPACT_ATOMS: atom_id res chain seq x y z
N MET A 1 16.17 -28.17 -2.04
CA MET A 1 16.05 -26.81 -1.47
C MET A 1 14.71 -26.24 -1.96
N SER A 2 13.94 -25.64 -1.09
CA SER A 2 12.72 -24.93 -1.51
C SER A 2 13.10 -23.71 -2.36
N SER A 3 12.22 -23.33 -3.31
CA SER A 3 12.46 -22.20 -4.21
C SER A 3 11.24 -21.28 -4.26
N ILE A 4 11.49 -20.00 -4.41
CA ILE A 4 10.50 -18.98 -4.71
C ILE A 4 10.39 -18.88 -6.22
N LYS A 5 9.16 -19.00 -6.75
CA LYS A 5 8.90 -18.94 -8.21
C LYS A 5 8.04 -17.74 -8.54
N THR A 6 8.44 -16.99 -9.56
CA THR A 6 7.57 -16.01 -10.18
C THR A 6 6.91 -16.60 -11.40
N ILE A 7 5.61 -16.40 -11.53
CA ILE A 7 4.76 -16.97 -12.58
C ILE A 7 4.00 -15.84 -13.25
N ASN A 8 4.02 -15.78 -14.57
CA ASN A 8 3.24 -14.79 -15.30
C ASN A 8 1.73 -15.10 -15.13
N PRO A 9 0.97 -14.22 -14.48
CA PRO A 9 -0.45 -14.48 -14.22
C PRO A 9 -1.33 -14.44 -15.47
N ALA A 10 -0.85 -13.89 -16.57
CA ALA A 10 -1.57 -13.89 -17.85
C ALA A 10 -1.39 -15.19 -18.63
N THR A 11 -0.23 -15.86 -18.53
CA THR A 11 0.09 -17.05 -19.32
C THR A 11 0.22 -18.33 -18.50
N GLY A 12 0.49 -18.22 -17.19
CA GLY A 12 0.79 -19.35 -16.31
C GLY A 12 2.23 -19.84 -16.42
N GLU A 13 3.08 -19.20 -17.22
CA GLU A 13 4.47 -19.59 -17.40
C GLU A 13 5.34 -19.19 -16.21
N VAL A 14 6.26 -20.09 -15.80
CA VAL A 14 7.28 -19.79 -14.81
C VAL A 14 8.33 -18.88 -15.45
N LEU A 15 8.53 -17.69 -14.89
CA LEU A 15 9.49 -16.71 -15.41
C LEU A 15 10.89 -16.92 -14.84
N LYS A 16 10.98 -17.13 -13.54
CA LYS A 16 12.25 -17.29 -12.83
C LYS A 16 12.05 -18.02 -11.50
N GLU A 17 13.11 -18.71 -11.07
CA GLU A 17 13.16 -19.36 -9.76
C GLU A 17 14.33 -18.81 -8.93
N TYR A 18 14.11 -18.64 -7.64
CA TYR A 18 15.09 -18.17 -6.69
C TYR A 18 15.22 -19.19 -5.55
N PRO A 19 16.43 -19.66 -5.22
CA PRO A 19 16.63 -20.48 -4.04
C PRO A 19 16.26 -19.68 -2.78
N GLU A 20 15.58 -20.31 -1.84
CA GLU A 20 15.36 -19.69 -0.53
C GLU A 20 16.67 -19.57 0.23
N MET A 21 16.89 -18.39 0.83
CA MET A 21 18.06 -18.13 1.67
C MET A 21 17.95 -18.88 3.01
N THR A 22 19.08 -19.38 3.45
CA THR A 22 19.22 -19.99 4.78
C THR A 22 19.20 -18.93 5.88
N SER A 23 18.93 -19.33 7.12
CA SER A 23 19.01 -18.43 8.28
C SER A 23 20.41 -17.83 8.48
N SER A 24 21.47 -18.58 8.11
CA SER A 24 22.84 -18.07 8.14
C SER A 24 23.07 -16.92 7.14
N GLU A 25 22.65 -17.10 5.89
CA GLU A 25 22.76 -16.05 4.86
C GLU A 25 21.98 -14.80 5.24
N VAL A 26 20.77 -14.95 5.77
CA VAL A 26 19.97 -13.82 6.26
C VAL A 26 20.66 -13.11 7.41
N SER A 27 21.24 -13.86 8.36
CA SER A 27 22.01 -13.29 9.49
C SER A 27 23.24 -12.51 9.04
N GLU A 28 23.93 -12.97 7.99
CA GLU A 28 25.07 -12.26 7.39
C GLU A 28 24.62 -10.97 6.70
N ILE A 29 23.47 -10.98 6.02
CA ILE A 29 22.87 -9.79 5.41
C ILE A 29 22.51 -8.76 6.49
N ILE A 30 21.89 -9.18 7.59
CA ILE A 30 21.56 -8.28 8.71
C ILE A 30 22.85 -7.72 9.34
N ALA A 31 23.90 -8.53 9.49
CA ALA A 31 25.20 -8.07 9.98
C ALA A 31 25.82 -7.01 9.05
N GLN A 32 25.74 -7.22 7.73
CA GLN A 32 26.20 -6.23 6.77
C GLN A 32 25.35 -4.94 6.84
N ALA A 33 24.04 -5.05 6.97
CA ALA A 33 23.15 -3.89 7.12
C ALA A 33 23.47 -3.08 8.40
N ASP A 34 23.68 -3.75 9.55
CA ASP A 34 24.08 -3.10 10.81
C ASP A 34 25.46 -2.42 10.71
N LYS A 35 26.42 -3.07 10.05
CA LYS A 35 27.73 -2.47 9.78
C LYS A 35 27.60 -1.23 8.91
N THR A 36 26.83 -1.33 7.82
CA THR A 36 26.61 -0.21 6.88
C THR A 36 25.87 0.93 7.56
N PHE A 37 24.91 0.65 8.43
CA PHE A 37 24.18 1.66 9.22
C PHE A 37 25.14 2.59 9.96
N LYS A 38 26.18 2.05 10.60
CA LYS A 38 27.14 2.83 11.40
C LYS A 38 27.89 3.89 10.58
N GLU A 39 28.08 3.65 9.29
CA GLU A 39 28.72 4.60 8.38
C GLU A 39 27.68 5.45 7.62
N TRP A 40 26.55 4.85 7.22
CA TRP A 40 25.49 5.53 6.48
C TRP A 40 24.86 6.67 7.29
N ARG A 41 24.62 6.46 8.58
CA ARG A 41 24.09 7.48 9.49
C ARG A 41 24.99 8.72 9.66
N LYS A 42 26.29 8.59 9.38
CA LYS A 42 27.25 9.69 9.46
C LYS A 42 27.28 10.55 8.19
N LYS A 43 26.73 10.05 7.09
CA LYS A 43 26.63 10.78 5.83
C LYS A 43 25.75 12.02 5.99
N SER A 44 26.13 13.11 5.34
CA SER A 44 25.30 14.31 5.30
C SER A 44 23.96 14.05 4.60
N PHE A 45 22.98 14.90 4.84
CA PHE A 45 21.69 14.84 4.11
C PHE A 45 21.93 14.95 2.60
N SER A 46 22.80 15.85 2.15
CA SER A 46 23.15 16.01 0.74
C SER A 46 23.72 14.73 0.11
N GLU A 47 24.59 14.01 0.81
CA GLU A 47 25.13 12.73 0.32
C GLU A 47 24.05 11.66 0.20
N ARG A 48 23.15 11.56 1.19
CA ARG A 48 22.02 10.63 1.14
C ARG A 48 21.00 11.02 0.09
N ALA A 49 20.63 12.31 -0.01
CA ALA A 49 19.73 12.84 -1.00
C ALA A 49 20.21 12.58 -2.45
N LYS A 50 21.51 12.68 -2.69
CA LYS A 50 22.10 12.36 -4.00
C LYS A 50 21.77 10.93 -4.45
N VAL A 51 21.80 9.97 -3.54
CA VAL A 51 21.43 8.57 -3.85
C VAL A 51 19.95 8.48 -4.24
N LEU A 52 19.06 9.16 -3.51
CA LEU A 52 17.63 9.17 -3.81
C LEU A 52 17.32 9.85 -5.15
N TYR A 53 17.94 10.99 -5.46
CA TYR A 53 17.83 11.64 -6.78
C TYR A 53 18.31 10.74 -7.91
N ASN A 54 19.43 10.05 -7.72
CA ASN A 54 19.93 9.10 -8.71
C ASN A 54 18.97 7.93 -8.90
N ALA A 55 18.40 7.38 -7.83
CA ALA A 55 17.39 6.31 -7.91
C ALA A 55 16.16 6.77 -8.69
N ALA A 56 15.65 7.97 -8.42
CA ALA A 56 14.54 8.57 -9.15
C ALA A 56 14.83 8.69 -10.66
N ARG A 57 16.01 9.20 -11.01
CA ARG A 57 16.44 9.31 -12.41
C ARG A 57 16.51 7.94 -13.09
N ILE A 58 17.14 6.95 -12.47
CA ILE A 58 17.27 5.59 -13.02
C ILE A 58 15.90 4.96 -13.22
N MET A 59 14.98 5.13 -12.26
CA MET A 59 13.62 4.60 -12.39
C MET A 59 12.90 5.23 -13.59
N ARG A 60 12.97 6.54 -13.80
CA ARG A 60 12.37 7.19 -14.98
C ARG A 60 12.99 6.76 -16.30
N GLU A 61 14.32 6.63 -16.35
CA GLU A 61 15.02 6.13 -17.54
C GLU A 61 14.61 4.71 -17.92
N ARG A 62 14.22 3.88 -16.93
CA ARG A 62 13.86 2.47 -17.11
C ARG A 62 12.37 2.19 -16.90
N LYS A 63 11.51 3.20 -16.91
CA LYS A 63 10.08 3.05 -16.55
C LYS A 63 9.31 2.05 -17.42
N GLU A 64 9.62 1.96 -18.71
CA GLU A 64 9.01 0.98 -19.62
C GLU A 64 9.38 -0.45 -19.23
N GLU A 65 10.65 -0.71 -18.93
CA GLU A 65 11.15 -2.01 -18.47
C GLU A 65 10.52 -2.40 -17.13
N LEU A 66 10.54 -1.47 -16.17
CA LEU A 66 10.00 -1.69 -14.82
C LEU A 66 8.49 -1.84 -14.82
N GLY A 67 7.78 -1.06 -15.64
CA GLY A 67 6.34 -1.20 -15.86
C GLY A 67 5.98 -2.57 -16.45
N LYS A 68 6.75 -3.04 -17.44
CA LYS A 68 6.60 -4.37 -18.02
C LYS A 68 6.85 -5.46 -16.97
N LEU A 69 7.82 -5.28 -16.07
CA LEU A 69 8.08 -6.22 -15.00
C LEU A 69 6.87 -6.36 -14.06
N CYS A 70 6.19 -5.26 -13.70
CA CYS A 70 4.92 -5.31 -12.96
C CYS A 70 3.87 -6.14 -13.70
N SER A 71 3.75 -5.96 -15.02
CA SER A 71 2.77 -6.69 -15.83
C SER A 71 3.02 -8.20 -15.82
N ILE A 72 4.26 -8.63 -16.02
CA ILE A 72 4.57 -10.05 -16.14
C ILE A 72 4.65 -10.77 -14.78
N GLU A 73 4.97 -10.10 -13.67
CA GLU A 73 5.05 -10.73 -12.35
C GLU A 73 3.72 -10.76 -11.59
N MET A 74 2.85 -9.72 -11.78
CA MET A 74 1.62 -9.68 -11.00
C MET A 74 0.38 -9.25 -11.80
N GLY A 75 0.49 -9.11 -13.13
CA GLY A 75 -0.65 -8.89 -14.02
C GLY A 75 -1.09 -7.43 -14.17
N LYS A 76 -0.40 -6.45 -13.61
CA LYS A 76 -0.76 -5.03 -13.72
C LYS A 76 -0.74 -4.55 -15.17
N LEU A 77 -1.68 -3.71 -15.58
CA LEU A 77 -1.63 -3.04 -16.88
C LEU A 77 -0.31 -2.28 -17.05
N HIS A 78 0.33 -2.41 -18.20
CA HIS A 78 1.65 -1.80 -18.45
C HIS A 78 1.65 -0.29 -18.19
N ARG A 79 0.61 0.43 -18.62
CA ARG A 79 0.46 1.87 -18.34
C ARG A 79 0.35 2.18 -16.84
N GLU A 80 -0.29 1.30 -16.06
CA GLU A 80 -0.37 1.45 -14.59
C GLU A 80 0.97 1.15 -13.92
N GLY A 81 1.74 0.19 -14.47
CA GLY A 81 3.10 -0.10 -14.03
C GLY A 81 4.05 1.08 -14.27
N ILE A 82 3.97 1.73 -15.44
CA ILE A 82 4.74 2.95 -15.74
C ILE A 82 4.36 4.08 -14.77
N ALA A 83 3.07 4.28 -14.51
CA ALA A 83 2.59 5.30 -13.57
C ALA A 83 3.07 5.01 -12.14
N GLU A 84 3.13 3.74 -11.72
CA GLU A 84 3.69 3.34 -10.42
C GLU A 84 5.18 3.70 -10.32
N VAL A 85 5.95 3.46 -11.36
CA VAL A 85 7.40 3.79 -11.40
C VAL A 85 7.63 5.30 -11.34
N GLU A 86 6.82 6.10 -12.05
CA GLU A 86 6.87 7.57 -11.97
C GLU A 86 6.53 8.08 -10.56
N LEU A 87 5.53 7.49 -9.90
CA LEU A 87 5.20 7.78 -8.51
C LEU A 87 6.39 7.48 -7.58
N CYS A 88 7.04 6.33 -7.77
CA CYS A 88 8.23 5.96 -6.98
C CYS A 88 9.36 6.98 -7.15
N ALA A 89 9.62 7.41 -8.37
CA ALA A 89 10.61 8.45 -8.65
C ALA A 89 10.25 9.76 -7.91
N GLY A 90 8.99 10.18 -7.96
CA GLY A 90 8.51 11.35 -7.23
C GLY A 90 8.66 11.23 -5.71
N ILE A 91 8.45 10.05 -5.12
CA ILE A 91 8.65 9.81 -3.69
C ILE A 91 10.13 9.93 -3.31
N PHE A 92 11.03 9.35 -4.10
CA PHE A 92 12.46 9.50 -3.86
C PHE A 92 12.90 10.97 -3.92
N GLU A 93 12.45 11.73 -4.92
CA GLU A 93 12.73 13.16 -5.05
C GLU A 93 12.18 13.97 -3.89
N TYR A 94 10.93 13.73 -3.49
CA TYR A 94 10.31 14.42 -2.36
C TYR A 94 11.14 14.32 -1.09
N TYR A 95 11.59 13.12 -0.73
CA TYR A 95 12.41 12.93 0.47
C TYR A 95 13.84 13.42 0.29
N ALA A 96 14.41 13.36 -0.91
CA ALA A 96 15.71 13.94 -1.21
C ALA A 96 15.71 15.46 -1.04
N GLU A 97 14.63 16.11 -1.47
CA GLU A 97 14.47 17.58 -1.40
C GLU A 97 14.11 18.06 0.00
N ASN A 98 13.23 17.34 0.70
CA ASN A 98 12.63 17.83 1.94
C ASN A 98 13.20 17.19 3.21
N GLY A 99 13.97 16.09 3.12
CA GLY A 99 14.38 15.28 4.26
C GLY A 99 15.14 16.06 5.32
N GLU A 100 16.07 16.94 4.94
CA GLU A 100 16.84 17.78 5.87
C GLU A 100 15.92 18.73 6.65
N LYS A 101 14.98 19.38 5.96
CA LYS A 101 14.01 20.30 6.58
C LYS A 101 13.04 19.55 7.49
N LEU A 102 12.54 18.40 7.07
CA LEU A 102 11.61 17.59 7.87
C LEU A 102 12.24 17.05 9.13
N LEU A 103 13.56 16.82 9.15
CA LEU A 103 14.32 16.27 10.27
C LEU A 103 15.12 17.33 11.04
N ALA A 104 14.89 18.61 10.75
CA ALA A 104 15.52 19.71 11.50
C ALA A 104 15.13 19.65 12.98
N ASP A 105 16.07 20.02 13.85
CA ASP A 105 15.80 20.11 15.28
C ASP A 105 14.59 20.96 15.57
N LYS A 106 13.65 20.45 16.36
CA LYS A 106 12.42 21.14 16.75
C LYS A 106 12.59 21.82 18.12
N PRO A 107 12.70 23.15 18.19
CA PRO A 107 12.77 23.86 19.47
C PRO A 107 11.54 23.58 20.33
N LEU A 108 11.76 23.48 21.65
CA LEU A 108 10.73 23.36 22.65
C LEU A 108 10.82 24.54 23.62
N GLU A 109 9.68 25.15 23.93
CA GLU A 109 9.62 26.17 24.95
C GLU A 109 9.78 25.54 26.31
N THR A 110 10.64 26.15 27.15
CA THR A 110 10.89 25.72 28.53
C THR A 110 11.20 26.96 29.38
N PRO A 111 10.77 27.01 30.64
CA PRO A 111 11.05 28.14 31.53
C PRO A 111 12.54 28.39 31.75
N HIS A 112 13.35 27.35 31.69
CA HIS A 112 14.77 27.45 32.01
C HIS A 112 15.63 26.75 30.95
N GLY A 113 16.63 27.48 30.44
CA GLY A 113 17.59 26.94 29.45
C GLY A 113 17.01 26.80 28.04
N LYS A 114 17.60 25.88 27.24
CA LYS A 114 17.16 25.55 25.91
C LYS A 114 16.77 24.07 25.84
N ALA A 115 15.71 23.76 25.08
CA ALA A 115 15.32 22.37 24.79
C ALA A 115 14.94 22.23 23.33
N PHE A 116 15.23 21.08 22.77
CA PHE A 116 14.82 20.75 21.41
C PHE A 116 14.73 19.24 21.23
N LEU A 117 13.92 18.81 20.25
CA LEU A 117 13.92 17.43 19.76
C LEU A 117 14.87 17.32 18.60
N SER A 118 15.78 16.34 18.65
CA SER A 118 16.64 15.93 17.56
C SER A 118 16.20 14.57 17.04
N TYR A 119 16.15 14.41 15.72
CA TYR A 119 15.64 13.21 15.06
C TYR A 119 16.80 12.36 14.52
N GLU A 120 17.00 11.19 15.09
CA GLU A 120 18.14 10.32 14.79
C GLU A 120 17.66 8.98 14.21
N PRO A 121 18.41 8.39 13.23
CA PRO A 121 18.11 7.05 12.73
C PRO A 121 18.30 6.00 13.82
N ILE A 122 17.48 4.94 13.78
CA ILE A 122 17.48 3.90 14.83
C ILE A 122 18.25 2.63 14.44
N GLY A 123 18.46 2.35 13.15
CA GLY A 123 19.24 1.18 12.73
C GLY A 123 18.70 0.44 11.52
N VAL A 124 18.75 -0.88 11.57
CA VAL A 124 18.23 -1.77 10.52
C VAL A 124 16.71 -1.88 10.66
N ILE A 125 16.00 -1.61 9.58
CA ILE A 125 14.54 -1.75 9.48
C ILE A 125 14.21 -2.96 8.61
N LEU A 126 13.41 -3.88 9.14
CA LEU A 126 12.80 -4.95 8.34
C LEU A 126 11.57 -4.40 7.63
N SER A 127 11.56 -4.50 6.30
CA SER A 127 10.43 -4.12 5.46
C SER A 127 9.83 -5.36 4.82
N VAL A 128 8.55 -5.66 5.10
CA VAL A 128 7.80 -6.79 4.54
C VAL A 128 6.70 -6.23 3.65
N GLN A 129 6.83 -6.43 2.33
CA GLN A 129 5.99 -5.74 1.35
C GLN A 129 5.21 -6.70 0.46
N PRO A 130 3.96 -6.35 0.09
CA PRO A 130 3.09 -7.15 -0.76
C PRO A 130 3.39 -6.94 -2.24
N TRP A 131 2.66 -7.68 -3.07
CA TRP A 131 2.86 -7.79 -4.51
C TRP A 131 2.05 -6.79 -5.35
N ASN A 132 1.03 -6.16 -4.79
CA ASN A 132 0.05 -5.41 -5.60
C ASN A 132 0.57 -4.09 -6.20
N PHE A 133 1.58 -3.49 -5.59
CA PHE A 133 2.36 -2.37 -6.12
C PHE A 133 3.85 -2.63 -5.86
N PRO A 134 4.51 -3.46 -6.72
CA PRO A 134 5.82 -4.03 -6.40
C PRO A 134 6.91 -3.00 -6.11
N PHE A 135 6.92 -1.89 -6.84
CA PHE A 135 7.91 -0.83 -6.64
C PHE A 135 7.43 0.22 -5.63
N TYR A 136 6.15 0.60 -5.66
CA TYR A 136 5.64 1.62 -4.74
C TYR A 136 5.72 1.19 -3.28
N GLN A 137 5.30 -0.02 -2.95
CA GLN A 137 5.34 -0.52 -1.58
C GLN A 137 6.76 -0.53 -1.01
N THR A 138 7.73 -0.91 -1.83
CA THR A 138 9.15 -0.92 -1.42
C THR A 138 9.71 0.50 -1.32
N THR A 139 9.40 1.38 -2.27
CA THR A 139 9.85 2.79 -2.28
C THR A 139 9.28 3.57 -1.09
N ARG A 140 8.00 3.38 -0.78
CA ARG A 140 7.30 4.05 0.33
C ARG A 140 8.00 3.80 1.66
N SER A 141 8.48 2.58 1.89
CA SER A 141 9.29 2.23 3.05
C SER A 141 10.75 2.68 2.92
N ALA A 142 11.35 2.56 1.73
CA ALA A 142 12.78 2.80 1.52
C ALA A 142 13.15 4.29 1.60
N ALA A 143 12.44 5.15 0.89
CA ALA A 143 12.83 6.54 0.71
C ALA A 143 12.96 7.32 2.04
N PRO A 144 11.95 7.32 2.94
CA PRO A 144 12.07 8.00 4.23
C PRO A 144 13.15 7.40 5.13
N ASN A 145 13.31 6.08 5.13
CA ASN A 145 14.30 5.42 5.98
C ASN A 145 15.73 5.69 5.52
N LEU A 146 16.00 5.66 4.21
CA LEU A 146 17.33 5.93 3.67
C LEU A 146 17.75 7.38 3.89
N ILE A 147 16.85 8.36 3.72
CA ILE A 147 17.17 9.78 3.95
C ILE A 147 17.40 10.07 5.43
N VAL A 148 16.66 9.41 6.33
CA VAL A 148 16.91 9.48 7.80
C VAL A 148 18.30 8.95 8.12
N GLY A 149 18.80 7.94 7.41
CA GLY A 149 20.06 7.27 7.65
C GLY A 149 19.91 5.87 8.25
N ASN A 150 18.72 5.28 8.22
CA ASN A 150 18.46 3.87 8.49
C ASN A 150 18.96 2.99 7.33
N THR A 151 19.09 1.70 7.57
CA THR A 151 19.30 0.68 6.55
C THR A 151 18.11 -0.28 6.49
N ILE A 152 17.90 -0.92 5.36
CA ILE A 152 16.71 -1.73 5.11
C ILE A 152 17.10 -3.15 4.70
N VAL A 153 16.41 -4.12 5.31
CA VAL A 153 16.32 -5.49 4.83
C VAL A 153 14.89 -5.69 4.33
N LEU A 154 14.75 -5.87 3.02
CA LEU A 154 13.44 -6.10 2.37
C LEU A 154 13.14 -7.59 2.27
N LYS A 155 11.99 -8.00 2.76
CA LYS A 155 11.31 -9.24 2.38
C LYS A 155 10.13 -8.92 1.48
N HIS A 156 10.30 -9.03 0.17
CA HIS A 156 9.19 -8.82 -0.77
C HIS A 156 8.27 -10.05 -0.86
N ALA A 157 7.07 -9.87 -1.43
CA ALA A 157 6.16 -10.99 -1.68
C ALA A 157 6.78 -12.01 -2.64
N SER A 158 6.49 -13.30 -2.40
CA SER A 158 7.14 -14.41 -3.10
C SER A 158 6.77 -14.51 -4.60
N ASN A 159 5.70 -13.84 -5.02
CA ASN A 159 5.28 -13.83 -6.43
C ASN A 159 5.87 -12.67 -7.25
N VAL A 160 6.57 -11.70 -6.61
CA VAL A 160 7.25 -10.58 -7.28
C VAL A 160 8.73 -10.45 -6.88
N PRO A 161 9.50 -11.55 -6.89
CA PRO A 161 10.88 -11.55 -6.43
C PRO A 161 11.80 -10.73 -7.33
N GLN A 162 11.52 -10.63 -8.64
CA GLN A 162 12.31 -9.84 -9.58
C GLN A 162 12.19 -8.34 -9.29
N ALA A 163 11.00 -7.86 -8.91
CA ALA A 163 10.83 -6.46 -8.51
C ALA A 163 11.67 -6.13 -7.27
N GLY A 164 11.71 -7.03 -6.26
CA GLY A 164 12.57 -6.88 -5.08
C GLY A 164 14.07 -6.84 -5.43
N GLU A 165 14.52 -7.77 -6.26
CA GLU A 165 15.90 -7.81 -6.77
C GLU A 165 16.25 -6.54 -7.56
N MET A 166 15.31 -6.06 -8.39
CA MET A 166 15.50 -4.87 -9.21
C MET A 166 15.60 -3.60 -8.38
N MET A 167 14.81 -3.44 -7.33
CA MET A 167 14.91 -2.28 -6.43
C MET A 167 16.28 -2.22 -5.75
N GLU A 168 16.81 -3.34 -5.30
CA GLU A 168 18.19 -3.38 -4.74
C GLU A 168 19.22 -2.96 -5.79
N LYS A 169 19.13 -3.48 -7.01
CA LYS A 169 20.02 -3.10 -8.12
C LYS A 169 19.96 -1.61 -8.43
N ILE A 170 18.77 -1.03 -8.50
CA ILE A 170 18.57 0.41 -8.74
C ILE A 170 19.26 1.25 -7.65
N LEU A 171 19.06 0.90 -6.38
CA LEU A 171 19.66 1.63 -5.27
C LEU A 171 21.19 1.50 -5.23
N LEU A 172 21.75 0.32 -5.54
CA LEU A 172 23.20 0.14 -5.68
C LEU A 172 23.75 0.97 -6.84
N GLU A 173 23.11 0.95 -8.00
CA GLU A 173 23.48 1.76 -9.17
C GLU A 173 23.37 3.28 -8.86
N ALA A 174 22.39 3.67 -8.06
CA ALA A 174 22.21 5.04 -7.59
C ALA A 174 23.33 5.51 -6.64
N GLY A 175 24.17 4.59 -6.14
CA GLY A 175 25.30 4.86 -5.25
C GLY A 175 25.05 4.57 -3.78
N ALA A 176 23.96 3.87 -3.43
CA ALA A 176 23.78 3.35 -2.07
C ALA A 176 24.88 2.33 -1.74
N PRO A 177 25.52 2.39 -0.56
CA PRO A 177 26.51 1.39 -0.20
C PRO A 177 25.85 0.03 0.00
N LYS A 178 26.58 -1.05 -0.30
CA LYS A 178 26.14 -2.43 -0.04
C LYS A 178 25.68 -2.57 1.43
N GLY A 179 24.46 -3.07 1.62
CA GLY A 179 23.83 -3.22 2.94
C GLY A 179 23.01 -2.01 3.40
N ALA A 180 22.98 -0.89 2.65
CA ALA A 180 22.01 0.19 2.94
C ALA A 180 20.59 -0.25 2.61
N TYR A 181 20.43 -1.03 1.55
CA TYR A 181 19.19 -1.69 1.17
C TYR A 181 19.52 -3.06 0.59
N THR A 182 18.90 -4.12 1.10
CA THR A 182 19.15 -5.49 0.64
C THR A 182 17.84 -6.27 0.61
N ASN A 183 17.56 -6.90 -0.54
CA ASN A 183 16.42 -7.79 -0.69
C ASN A 183 16.78 -9.22 -0.28
N ILE A 184 15.90 -9.90 0.47
CA ILE A 184 16.07 -11.29 0.88
C ILE A 184 14.99 -12.19 0.29
N PHE A 185 15.38 -13.41 -0.09
CA PHE A 185 14.48 -14.41 -0.63
C PHE A 185 14.15 -15.46 0.44
N VAL A 186 13.14 -15.17 1.25
CA VAL A 186 12.65 -16.06 2.31
C VAL A 186 11.14 -16.15 2.32
N PRO A 187 10.55 -17.28 2.78
CA PRO A 187 9.11 -17.39 2.97
C PRO A 187 8.63 -16.53 4.14
N GLY A 188 7.32 -16.21 4.17
CA GLY A 188 6.71 -15.42 5.25
C GLY A 188 6.89 -16.02 6.65
N SER A 189 7.00 -17.34 6.75
CA SER A 189 7.23 -18.05 8.01
C SER A 189 8.56 -17.71 8.70
N LYS A 190 9.54 -17.16 7.95
CA LYS A 190 10.85 -16.77 8.51
C LYS A 190 10.86 -15.36 9.12
N VAL A 191 9.81 -14.57 8.94
CA VAL A 191 9.75 -13.17 9.39
C VAL A 191 9.92 -13.04 10.90
N SER A 192 9.32 -13.94 11.69
CA SER A 192 9.47 -13.93 13.16
C SER A 192 10.92 -14.15 13.60
N GLU A 193 11.64 -15.07 12.94
CA GLU A 193 13.06 -15.32 13.21
C GLU A 193 13.92 -14.09 12.95
N ILE A 194 13.62 -13.33 11.88
CA ILE A 194 14.31 -12.08 11.56
C ILE A 194 14.01 -11.01 12.62
N LEU A 195 12.77 -10.96 13.11
CA LEU A 195 12.37 -10.03 14.17
C LEU A 195 13.00 -10.39 15.53
N ASP A 196 13.40 -11.63 15.76
CA ASP A 196 14.14 -12.01 16.98
C ASP A 196 15.61 -11.49 16.97
N ASP A 197 16.16 -11.11 15.80
CA ASP A 197 17.53 -10.61 15.71
C ASP A 197 17.65 -9.21 16.36
N PRO A 198 18.52 -9.02 17.38
CA PRO A 198 18.62 -7.74 18.10
C PRO A 198 19.17 -6.58 17.27
N ARG A 199 19.78 -6.85 16.11
CA ARG A 199 20.28 -5.83 15.18
C ARG A 199 19.16 -5.15 14.39
N VAL A 200 18.04 -5.84 14.17
CA VAL A 200 16.82 -5.25 13.60
C VAL A 200 16.17 -4.37 14.66
N LYS A 201 15.94 -3.10 14.37
CA LYS A 201 15.48 -2.08 15.33
C LYS A 201 14.04 -1.64 15.16
N GLY A 202 13.50 -1.81 13.98
CA GLY A 202 12.12 -1.50 13.66
C GLY A 202 11.64 -2.34 12.50
N ALA A 203 10.33 -2.34 12.26
CA ALA A 203 9.78 -3.18 11.22
C ALA A 203 8.47 -2.61 10.63
N ALA A 204 8.32 -2.68 9.31
CA ALA A 204 7.13 -2.29 8.58
C ALA A 204 6.53 -3.49 7.85
N LEU A 205 5.22 -3.65 7.91
CA LEU A 205 4.50 -4.65 7.11
C LEU A 205 3.31 -4.02 6.40
N THR A 206 3.24 -4.26 5.11
CA THR A 206 2.00 -4.10 4.34
C THR A 206 1.51 -5.48 3.92
N GLY A 207 0.24 -5.80 4.16
CA GLY A 207 -0.28 -7.13 3.85
C GLY A 207 -1.68 -7.41 4.37
N SER A 208 -2.00 -8.69 4.58
CA SER A 208 -3.30 -9.10 5.12
C SER A 208 -3.38 -8.93 6.64
N GLU A 209 -4.61 -8.79 7.16
CA GLU A 209 -4.90 -8.68 8.60
C GLU A 209 -4.25 -9.82 9.43
N PRO A 210 -4.35 -11.11 9.05
CA PRO A 210 -3.69 -12.18 9.82
C PRO A 210 -2.16 -12.07 9.81
N ALA A 211 -1.57 -11.65 8.68
CA ALA A 211 -0.12 -11.44 8.60
C ALA A 211 0.31 -10.27 9.49
N GLY A 212 -0.46 -9.18 9.51
CA GLY A 212 -0.23 -8.02 10.37
C GLY A 212 -0.27 -8.37 11.85
N ALA A 213 -1.29 -9.11 12.29
CA ALA A 213 -1.43 -9.55 13.68
C ALA A 213 -0.25 -10.41 14.14
N SER A 214 0.19 -11.37 13.30
CA SER A 214 1.36 -12.21 13.58
C SER A 214 2.65 -11.40 13.64
N PHE A 215 2.81 -10.46 12.70
CA PHE A 215 3.98 -9.57 12.62
C PHE A 215 4.08 -8.65 13.84
N ALA A 216 2.98 -8.00 14.21
CA ALA A 216 2.91 -7.12 15.38
C ALA A 216 3.22 -7.87 16.68
N SER A 217 2.69 -9.10 16.81
CA SER A 217 2.99 -9.97 17.96
C SER A 217 4.49 -10.27 18.06
N ALA A 218 5.15 -10.62 16.94
CA ALA A 218 6.59 -10.88 16.91
C ALA A 218 7.43 -9.62 17.19
N ALA A 219 7.03 -8.47 16.63
CA ALA A 219 7.69 -7.18 16.90
C ALA A 219 7.54 -6.77 18.37
N GLY A 220 6.32 -6.87 18.93
CA GLY A 220 6.01 -6.52 20.32
C GLY A 220 6.75 -7.41 21.34
N LYS A 221 6.86 -8.71 21.08
CA LYS A 221 7.66 -9.65 21.89
C LYS A 221 9.12 -9.17 22.03
N ASN A 222 9.65 -8.53 20.99
CA ASN A 222 11.02 -8.04 20.94
C ASN A 222 11.16 -6.54 21.24
N VAL A 223 10.09 -5.88 21.70
CA VAL A 223 10.01 -4.44 22.00
C VAL A 223 10.47 -3.57 20.82
N LYS A 224 10.12 -3.98 19.59
CA LYS A 224 10.47 -3.25 18.36
C LYS A 224 9.29 -2.42 17.89
N LYS A 225 9.55 -1.16 17.53
CA LYS A 225 8.54 -0.32 16.87
C LYS A 225 8.12 -0.98 15.55
N SER A 226 6.81 -1.01 15.31
CA SER A 226 6.27 -1.52 14.05
C SER A 226 5.21 -0.59 13.50
N ILE A 227 5.05 -0.61 12.17
CA ILE A 227 3.92 -0.03 11.46
C ILE A 227 3.24 -1.10 10.63
N LEU A 228 1.92 -1.00 10.52
CA LEU A 228 1.09 -1.93 9.78
C LEU A 228 0.19 -1.18 8.80
N GLU A 229 0.28 -1.56 7.54
CA GLU A 229 -0.64 -1.17 6.48
C GLU A 229 -1.36 -2.42 5.98
N LEU A 230 -2.64 -2.57 6.30
CA LEU A 230 -3.37 -3.81 6.06
C LEU A 230 -4.51 -3.62 5.08
N GLY A 231 -5.47 -4.56 5.05
CA GLY A 231 -6.63 -4.50 4.19
C GLY A 231 -7.52 -3.29 4.44
N GLY A 232 -8.41 -3.02 3.49
CA GLY A 232 -9.41 -1.97 3.57
C GLY A 232 -10.70 -2.36 2.86
N SER A 233 -11.80 -1.79 3.27
CA SER A 233 -13.10 -1.91 2.59
C SER A 233 -13.69 -0.51 2.41
N ASP A 234 -12.97 0.31 1.63
CA ASP A 234 -13.25 1.73 1.48
C ASP A 234 -14.67 1.96 0.94
N ALA A 235 -15.37 2.89 1.59
CA ALA A 235 -16.66 3.37 1.15
C ALA A 235 -16.50 4.52 0.14
N PHE A 236 -17.30 4.51 -0.91
CA PHE A 236 -17.48 5.59 -1.86
C PHE A 236 -18.91 6.10 -1.74
N ILE A 237 -19.10 7.19 -1.00
CA ILE A 237 -20.41 7.79 -0.74
C ILE A 237 -20.74 8.77 -1.85
N VAL A 238 -21.86 8.55 -2.55
CA VAL A 238 -22.43 9.47 -3.53
C VAL A 238 -23.43 10.37 -2.82
N MET A 239 -23.25 11.69 -2.89
CA MET A 239 -24.19 12.66 -2.35
C MET A 239 -25.37 12.87 -3.30
N PRO A 240 -26.56 13.34 -2.81
CA PRO A 240 -27.73 13.57 -3.66
C PRO A 240 -27.51 14.60 -4.78
N ASP A 241 -26.58 15.54 -4.61
CA ASP A 241 -26.23 16.60 -5.54
C ASP A 241 -25.09 16.23 -6.50
N ALA A 242 -24.58 15.00 -6.43
CA ALA A 242 -23.46 14.54 -7.23
C ALA A 242 -23.75 14.59 -8.74
N ASP A 243 -22.76 14.98 -9.53
CA ASP A 243 -22.72 14.69 -10.97
C ASP A 243 -22.64 13.17 -11.14
N LEU A 244 -23.79 12.57 -11.52
CA LEU A 244 -23.95 11.11 -11.56
C LEU A 244 -22.95 10.44 -12.51
N ASP A 245 -22.71 11.04 -13.69
CA ASP A 245 -21.84 10.44 -14.70
C ASP A 245 -20.40 10.39 -14.21
N LYS A 246 -19.92 11.48 -13.61
CA LYS A 246 -18.58 11.54 -13.01
C LYS A 246 -18.45 10.64 -11.79
N ALA A 247 -19.49 10.54 -10.96
CA ALA A 247 -19.49 9.65 -9.81
C ALA A 247 -19.35 8.17 -10.23
N VAL A 248 -20.12 7.76 -11.25
CA VAL A 248 -20.02 6.41 -11.82
C VAL A 248 -18.64 6.16 -12.42
N GLU A 249 -18.15 7.07 -13.27
CA GLU A 249 -16.85 6.95 -13.89
C GLU A 249 -15.73 6.84 -12.86
N THR A 250 -15.73 7.69 -11.84
CA THR A 250 -14.73 7.69 -10.77
C THR A 250 -14.76 6.38 -9.96
N ALA A 251 -15.95 5.91 -9.57
CA ALA A 251 -16.09 4.68 -8.81
C ALA A 251 -15.65 3.45 -9.64
N VAL A 252 -16.06 3.39 -10.91
CA VAL A 252 -15.74 2.28 -11.82
C VAL A 252 -14.24 2.25 -12.13
N ASN A 253 -13.64 3.37 -12.52
CA ASN A 253 -12.20 3.44 -12.81
C ASN A 253 -11.37 3.12 -11.56
N GLY A 254 -11.77 3.61 -10.40
CA GLY A 254 -11.12 3.28 -9.12
C GLY A 254 -11.23 1.78 -8.77
N ARG A 255 -12.29 1.09 -9.22
CA ARG A 255 -12.44 -0.34 -8.97
C ARG A 255 -11.79 -1.22 -10.05
N LEU A 256 -11.62 -0.72 -11.27
CA LEU A 256 -10.85 -1.40 -12.33
C LEU A 256 -9.33 -1.28 -12.10
N TRP A 257 -8.88 -0.21 -11.45
CA TRP A 257 -7.46 0.04 -11.18
C TRP A 257 -6.80 -1.19 -10.54
N ASN A 258 -5.71 -1.65 -11.15
CA ASN A 258 -4.96 -2.85 -10.76
C ASN A 258 -5.86 -4.09 -10.58
N ALA A 259 -6.88 -4.23 -11.42
CA ALA A 259 -7.90 -5.29 -11.33
C ALA A 259 -8.59 -5.35 -9.94
N GLY A 260 -8.79 -4.22 -9.29
CA GLY A 260 -9.37 -4.12 -7.95
C GLY A 260 -8.46 -4.60 -6.81
N GLN A 261 -7.22 -4.93 -7.09
CA GLN A 261 -6.22 -5.41 -6.12
C GLN A 261 -5.52 -4.23 -5.42
N VAL A 262 -6.33 -3.34 -4.86
CA VAL A 262 -5.91 -2.09 -4.22
C VAL A 262 -6.58 -1.97 -2.86
N CYS A 263 -5.79 -1.77 -1.80
CA CYS A 263 -6.32 -1.66 -0.43
C CYS A 263 -7.29 -0.48 -0.27
N VAL A 264 -7.05 0.63 -0.95
CA VAL A 264 -7.86 1.87 -0.94
C VAL A 264 -8.83 1.98 -2.13
N SER A 265 -9.06 0.92 -2.89
CA SER A 265 -10.05 0.92 -3.97
C SER A 265 -11.48 1.03 -3.42
N PRO A 266 -12.42 1.72 -4.10
CA PRO A 266 -13.82 1.80 -3.69
C PRO A 266 -14.48 0.41 -3.78
N LYS A 267 -14.53 -0.30 -2.67
CA LYS A 267 -15.12 -1.64 -2.59
C LYS A 267 -16.62 -1.58 -2.36
N ARG A 268 -17.07 -0.57 -1.58
CA ARG A 268 -18.47 -0.36 -1.19
C ARG A 268 -18.95 0.99 -1.71
N VAL A 269 -19.68 1.00 -2.83
CA VAL A 269 -20.29 2.21 -3.36
C VAL A 269 -21.67 2.39 -2.74
N ILE A 270 -21.89 3.51 -2.06
CA ILE A 270 -23.08 3.82 -1.27
C ILE A 270 -23.82 4.96 -1.96
N VAL A 271 -25.04 4.68 -2.44
CA VAL A 271 -25.79 5.58 -3.33
C VAL A 271 -27.17 5.87 -2.73
N PRO A 272 -27.64 7.13 -2.73
CA PRO A 272 -29.01 7.46 -2.34
C PRO A 272 -30.04 6.73 -3.20
N GLU A 273 -31.16 6.31 -2.61
CA GLU A 273 -32.28 5.62 -3.32
C GLU A 273 -32.70 6.36 -4.58
N SER A 274 -32.71 7.70 -4.56
CA SER A 274 -33.08 8.53 -5.70
C SER A 274 -32.14 8.42 -6.92
N LEU A 275 -30.87 8.12 -6.69
CA LEU A 275 -29.86 7.98 -7.74
C LEU A 275 -29.53 6.52 -8.06
N TYR A 276 -29.90 5.60 -7.16
CA TYR A 276 -29.48 4.20 -7.21
C TYR A 276 -29.81 3.48 -8.52
N PRO A 277 -31.06 3.55 -9.09
CA PRO A 277 -31.37 2.85 -10.33
C PRO A 277 -30.48 3.30 -11.50
N ALA A 278 -30.32 4.61 -11.66
CA ALA A 278 -29.53 5.19 -12.74
C ALA A 278 -28.03 4.93 -12.53
N PHE A 279 -27.53 4.99 -11.28
CA PHE A 279 -26.16 4.63 -10.95
C PHE A 279 -25.86 3.17 -11.30
N LEU A 280 -26.72 2.25 -10.87
CA LEU A 280 -26.57 0.82 -11.13
C LEU A 280 -26.56 0.50 -12.62
N GLU A 281 -27.46 1.10 -13.40
CA GLU A 281 -27.52 0.92 -14.85
C GLU A 281 -26.21 1.37 -15.52
N LYS A 282 -25.76 2.61 -15.25
CA LYS A 282 -24.54 3.18 -15.82
C LYS A 282 -23.28 2.42 -15.39
N ALA A 283 -23.20 2.06 -14.11
CA ALA A 283 -22.07 1.26 -13.60
C ALA A 283 -22.04 -0.13 -14.24
N THR A 284 -23.21 -0.76 -14.45
CA THR A 284 -23.28 -2.06 -15.13
C THR A 284 -22.82 -1.97 -16.57
N GLN A 285 -23.18 -0.90 -17.29
CA GLN A 285 -22.74 -0.69 -18.66
C GLN A 285 -21.23 -0.45 -18.73
N LEU A 286 -20.69 0.41 -17.86
CA LEU A 286 -19.28 0.81 -17.92
C LEU A 286 -18.36 -0.29 -17.37
N PHE A 287 -18.64 -0.82 -16.18
CA PHE A 287 -17.84 -1.82 -15.51
C PHE A 287 -17.99 -3.20 -16.14
N GLY A 288 -19.23 -3.62 -16.46
CA GLY A 288 -19.53 -4.94 -17.03
C GLY A 288 -18.96 -5.14 -18.44
N ASN A 289 -18.74 -4.05 -19.20
CA ASN A 289 -18.22 -4.09 -20.56
C ASN A 289 -16.70 -3.80 -20.62
N ALA A 290 -15.99 -3.71 -19.48
CA ALA A 290 -14.56 -3.47 -19.48
C ALA A 290 -13.81 -4.56 -20.25
N LYS A 291 -12.98 -4.18 -21.22
CA LYS A 291 -12.19 -5.10 -22.05
C LYS A 291 -11.16 -5.84 -21.19
N VAL A 292 -11.37 -7.14 -21.01
CA VAL A 292 -10.43 -8.01 -20.29
C VAL A 292 -9.40 -8.55 -21.29
N GLY A 293 -8.10 -8.53 -20.95
CA GLY A 293 -7.08 -9.00 -21.89
C GLY A 293 -5.64 -8.95 -21.36
N ASP A 294 -4.72 -9.10 -22.28
CA ASP A 294 -3.27 -9.02 -22.01
C ASP A 294 -2.92 -7.67 -21.33
N PRO A 295 -2.21 -7.67 -20.19
CA PRO A 295 -1.79 -6.45 -19.53
C PRO A 295 -0.85 -5.57 -20.36
N LEU A 296 -0.24 -6.11 -21.42
CA LEU A 296 0.64 -5.38 -22.34
C LEU A 296 -0.12 -4.76 -23.54
N ASP A 297 -1.37 -5.17 -23.79
CA ASP A 297 -2.22 -4.55 -24.81
C ASP A 297 -2.76 -3.21 -24.29
N PRO A 298 -2.47 -2.06 -24.97
CA PRO A 298 -2.91 -0.72 -24.54
C PRO A 298 -4.44 -0.58 -24.48
N GLU A 299 -5.19 -1.40 -25.21
CA GLU A 299 -6.66 -1.39 -25.22
C GLU A 299 -7.29 -2.18 -24.05
N THR A 300 -6.50 -2.97 -23.33
CA THR A 300 -6.99 -3.72 -22.16
C THR A 300 -7.36 -2.76 -21.03
N GLN A 301 -8.54 -2.95 -20.43
CA GLN A 301 -9.05 -2.18 -19.30
C GLN A 301 -9.02 -2.97 -17.99
N LEU A 302 -9.13 -4.29 -18.07
CA LEU A 302 -9.04 -5.19 -16.93
C LEU A 302 -8.01 -6.28 -17.21
N ALA A 303 -6.94 -6.27 -16.44
CA ALA A 303 -5.87 -7.23 -16.46
C ALA A 303 -6.19 -8.48 -15.62
N PRO A 304 -5.38 -9.57 -15.66
CA PRO A 304 -5.59 -10.73 -14.80
C PRO A 304 -5.33 -10.40 -13.33
N LEU A 305 -5.85 -11.20 -12.43
CA LEU A 305 -5.42 -11.16 -11.03
C LEU A 305 -3.99 -11.72 -10.91
N SER A 306 -3.34 -11.43 -9.79
CA SER A 306 -1.93 -11.75 -9.56
C SER A 306 -1.59 -13.25 -9.57
N SER A 307 -2.58 -14.12 -9.49
CA SER A 307 -2.43 -15.56 -9.57
C SER A 307 -3.78 -16.24 -9.77
N VAL A 308 -3.73 -17.49 -10.28
CA VAL A 308 -4.92 -18.35 -10.34
C VAL A 308 -5.56 -18.52 -8.97
N LYS A 309 -4.74 -18.67 -7.92
CA LYS A 309 -5.26 -18.77 -6.54
C LYS A 309 -6.03 -17.52 -6.14
N ALA A 310 -5.51 -16.33 -6.40
CA ALA A 310 -6.19 -15.06 -6.09
C ALA A 310 -7.54 -14.97 -6.82
N ARG A 311 -7.60 -15.39 -8.09
CA ARG A 311 -8.85 -15.48 -8.85
C ARG A 311 -9.85 -16.43 -8.21
N GLU A 312 -9.44 -17.65 -7.86
CA GLU A 312 -10.35 -18.64 -7.25
C GLU A 312 -10.85 -18.16 -5.87
N ASP A 313 -9.99 -17.51 -5.08
CA ASP A 313 -10.38 -16.94 -3.79
C ASP A 313 -11.46 -15.86 -3.98
N VAL A 314 -11.32 -14.94 -4.95
CA VAL A 314 -12.33 -13.91 -5.25
C VAL A 314 -13.62 -14.53 -5.78
N LEU A 315 -13.55 -15.49 -6.71
CA LEU A 315 -14.74 -16.18 -7.23
C LEU A 315 -15.49 -16.92 -6.12
N SER A 316 -14.78 -17.58 -5.21
CA SER A 316 -15.38 -18.25 -4.05
C SER A 316 -16.10 -17.24 -3.13
N GLN A 317 -15.52 -16.04 -2.91
CA GLN A 317 -16.20 -14.98 -2.14
C GLN A 317 -17.49 -14.51 -2.83
N VAL A 318 -17.48 -14.36 -4.17
CA VAL A 318 -18.64 -13.98 -4.97
C VAL A 318 -19.73 -15.07 -4.89
N GLU A 319 -19.37 -16.34 -5.11
CA GLU A 319 -20.31 -17.48 -5.03
C GLU A 319 -20.96 -17.58 -3.65
N LYS A 320 -20.17 -17.40 -2.59
CA LYS A 320 -20.66 -17.39 -1.21
C LYS A 320 -21.62 -16.24 -0.94
N ALA A 321 -21.30 -15.03 -1.43
CA ALA A 321 -22.18 -13.88 -1.32
C ALA A 321 -23.54 -14.13 -1.98
N VAL A 322 -23.55 -14.70 -3.18
CA VAL A 322 -24.78 -15.06 -3.91
C VAL A 322 -25.57 -16.14 -3.16
N ALA A 323 -24.89 -17.16 -2.65
CA ALA A 323 -25.53 -18.21 -1.85
C ALA A 323 -26.16 -17.68 -0.55
N GLN A 324 -25.60 -16.59 0.00
CA GLN A 324 -26.14 -15.89 1.18
C GLN A 324 -27.26 -14.90 0.84
N GLY A 325 -27.58 -14.68 -0.44
CA GLY A 325 -28.69 -13.86 -0.90
C GLY A 325 -28.32 -12.52 -1.55
N ALA A 326 -27.03 -12.25 -1.79
CA ALA A 326 -26.61 -11.12 -2.61
C ALA A 326 -27.06 -11.35 -4.08
N ARG A 327 -27.39 -10.26 -4.77
CA ARG A 327 -27.76 -10.32 -6.18
C ARG A 327 -26.53 -10.10 -7.07
N LEU A 328 -26.21 -11.08 -7.89
CA LEU A 328 -25.24 -10.96 -8.97
C LEU A 328 -25.88 -10.21 -10.15
N VAL A 329 -25.39 -9.01 -10.43
CA VAL A 329 -25.88 -8.15 -11.53
C VAL A 329 -25.11 -8.40 -12.81
N ALA A 330 -23.78 -8.58 -12.70
CA ALA A 330 -22.90 -8.85 -13.84
C ALA A 330 -21.69 -9.67 -13.40
N GLY A 331 -21.08 -10.41 -14.33
CA GLY A 331 -19.83 -11.14 -14.14
C GLY A 331 -19.97 -12.41 -13.30
N GLY A 332 -19.08 -12.56 -12.31
CA GLY A 332 -19.08 -13.70 -11.38
C GLY A 332 -18.45 -14.97 -11.94
N LYS A 333 -17.75 -14.93 -13.07
CA LYS A 333 -17.17 -16.11 -13.72
C LYS A 333 -15.70 -15.92 -14.06
N LYS A 334 -14.96 -17.03 -14.03
CA LYS A 334 -13.64 -17.06 -14.66
C LYS A 334 -13.78 -16.92 -16.19
N ILE A 335 -12.75 -16.41 -16.81
CA ILE A 335 -12.60 -16.45 -18.27
C ILE A 335 -11.78 -17.69 -18.60
N GLU A 336 -12.27 -18.50 -19.52
CA GLU A 336 -11.59 -19.74 -19.92
C GLU A 336 -10.29 -19.44 -20.68
N GLY A 337 -9.31 -20.29 -20.46
CA GLY A 337 -7.98 -20.16 -21.07
C GLY A 337 -6.87 -20.11 -20.00
N PRO A 338 -5.63 -19.88 -20.42
CA PRO A 338 -4.51 -19.72 -19.51
C PRO A 338 -4.66 -18.41 -18.69
N GLY A 339 -3.99 -18.39 -17.55
CA GLY A 339 -3.93 -17.19 -16.71
C GLY A 339 -5.07 -17.00 -15.72
N ALA A 340 -4.99 -15.92 -15.00
CA ALA A 340 -5.83 -15.61 -13.83
C ALA A 340 -6.95 -14.61 -14.15
N PHE A 341 -7.59 -14.75 -15.31
CA PHE A 341 -8.62 -13.84 -15.79
C PHE A 341 -9.99 -14.15 -15.19
N MET A 342 -10.75 -13.11 -14.84
CA MET A 342 -12.16 -13.20 -14.47
C MET A 342 -12.95 -12.04 -15.04
N GLN A 343 -14.26 -12.19 -15.09
CA GLN A 343 -15.16 -11.13 -15.52
C GLN A 343 -15.25 -10.05 -14.42
N PRO A 344 -15.32 -8.75 -14.79
CA PRO A 344 -15.69 -7.70 -13.85
C PRO A 344 -17.07 -8.01 -13.28
N THR A 345 -17.21 -7.91 -11.96
CA THR A 345 -18.36 -8.45 -11.23
C THR A 345 -19.06 -7.37 -10.43
N ILE A 346 -20.39 -7.33 -10.48
CA ILE A 346 -21.21 -6.40 -9.71
C ILE A 346 -22.13 -7.18 -8.79
N LEU A 347 -22.10 -6.84 -7.50
CA LEU A 347 -22.98 -7.39 -6.46
C LEU A 347 -23.83 -6.28 -5.85
N THR A 348 -25.11 -6.60 -5.58
CA THR A 348 -26.05 -5.74 -4.85
C THR A 348 -26.82 -6.56 -3.81
N ASP A 349 -27.69 -5.91 -3.05
CA ASP A 349 -28.51 -6.56 -2.01
C ASP A 349 -27.70 -7.25 -0.91
N ILE A 350 -26.46 -6.76 -0.67
CA ILE A 350 -25.57 -7.25 0.38
C ILE A 350 -26.07 -6.73 1.73
N LYS A 351 -26.28 -7.63 2.68
CA LYS A 351 -26.84 -7.33 4.00
C LYS A 351 -25.86 -7.70 5.11
N LYS A 352 -25.99 -7.04 6.26
CA LYS A 352 -25.27 -7.39 7.48
C LYS A 352 -25.48 -8.87 7.82
N GLY A 353 -24.39 -9.57 8.12
CA GLY A 353 -24.35 -11.02 8.36
C GLY A 353 -23.91 -11.84 7.15
N MET A 354 -23.86 -11.27 5.94
CA MET A 354 -23.22 -11.91 4.80
C MET A 354 -21.68 -11.70 4.88
N ASP A 355 -20.91 -12.67 4.40
CA ASP A 355 -19.44 -12.55 4.43
C ASP A 355 -18.95 -11.38 3.59
N ALA A 356 -19.52 -11.15 2.40
CA ALA A 356 -19.20 -10.02 1.55
C ALA A 356 -19.43 -8.64 2.20
N TYR A 357 -20.24 -8.57 3.26
CA TYR A 357 -20.43 -7.34 4.03
C TYR A 357 -19.22 -7.02 4.90
N SER A 358 -18.56 -8.04 5.43
CA SER A 358 -17.50 -7.94 6.43
C SER A 358 -16.09 -8.13 5.86
N ASP A 359 -15.96 -8.90 4.77
CA ASP A 359 -14.71 -9.30 4.19
C ASP A 359 -14.22 -8.29 3.13
N GLU A 360 -12.91 -8.21 2.98
CA GLU A 360 -12.32 -7.52 1.85
C GLU A 360 -12.33 -8.43 0.62
N ILE A 361 -12.99 -8.01 -0.46
CA ILE A 361 -12.91 -8.69 -1.77
C ILE A 361 -11.82 -8.00 -2.59
N PHE A 362 -10.65 -8.65 -2.71
CA PHE A 362 -9.45 -8.08 -3.31
C PHE A 362 -9.31 -8.43 -4.79
N GLY A 363 -10.29 -7.96 -5.59
CA GLY A 363 -10.41 -8.23 -7.01
C GLY A 363 -11.46 -7.33 -7.69
N PRO A 364 -11.76 -7.51 -8.96
CA PRO A 364 -12.64 -6.64 -9.73
C PRO A 364 -14.12 -6.90 -9.43
N VAL A 365 -14.50 -6.67 -8.17
CA VAL A 365 -15.86 -6.85 -7.67
C VAL A 365 -16.37 -5.53 -7.08
N LEU A 366 -17.34 -4.92 -7.69
CA LEU A 366 -17.99 -3.68 -7.26
C LEU A 366 -19.25 -4.01 -6.47
N MET A 367 -19.32 -3.59 -5.22
CA MET A 367 -20.48 -3.76 -4.35
C MET A 367 -21.24 -2.44 -4.26
N ILE A 368 -22.53 -2.43 -4.63
CA ILE A 368 -23.36 -1.21 -4.67
C ILE A 368 -24.51 -1.34 -3.67
N TYR A 369 -24.59 -0.37 -2.76
CA TYR A 369 -25.56 -0.27 -1.68
C TYR A 369 -26.50 0.91 -1.93
N SER A 370 -27.78 0.75 -1.57
CA SER A 370 -28.78 1.81 -1.59
C SER A 370 -29.04 2.30 -0.16
N VAL A 371 -29.12 3.61 0.05
CA VAL A 371 -29.41 4.25 1.35
C VAL A 371 -30.45 5.34 1.21
N LYS A 372 -31.21 5.61 2.29
CA LYS A 372 -32.27 6.60 2.29
C LYS A 372 -31.77 8.03 2.46
N ASN A 373 -30.68 8.21 3.18
CA ASN A 373 -30.10 9.51 3.52
C ASN A 373 -28.62 9.39 3.85
N MET A 374 -27.95 10.53 4.07
CA MET A 374 -26.51 10.58 4.35
C MET A 374 -26.13 10.07 5.74
N ASP A 375 -27.03 10.07 6.71
CA ASP A 375 -26.77 9.48 8.02
C ASP A 375 -26.63 7.96 7.90
N GLU A 376 -27.56 7.32 7.19
CA GLU A 376 -27.48 5.89 6.87
C GLU A 376 -26.21 5.56 6.03
N ALA A 377 -25.80 6.47 5.12
CA ALA A 377 -24.57 6.30 4.35
C ALA A 377 -23.32 6.29 5.23
N VAL A 378 -23.24 7.21 6.18
CA VAL A 378 -22.14 7.29 7.15
C VAL A 378 -22.14 6.09 8.08
N ASP A 379 -23.30 5.67 8.59
CA ASP A 379 -23.44 4.49 9.45
C ASP A 379 -22.94 3.24 8.72
N LEU A 380 -23.38 3.05 7.46
CA LEU A 380 -22.92 1.95 6.62
C LEU A 380 -21.42 2.03 6.30
N ALA A 381 -20.89 3.23 6.04
CA ALA A 381 -19.46 3.42 5.80
C ALA A 381 -18.62 2.99 7.01
N ASN A 382 -19.11 3.27 8.23
CA ASN A 382 -18.41 2.97 9.49
C ASN A 382 -18.64 1.54 10.00
N ASP A 383 -19.70 0.85 9.54
CA ASP A 383 -20.02 -0.52 9.97
C ASP A 383 -19.09 -1.56 9.28
N THR A 384 -17.83 -1.44 9.59
CA THR A 384 -16.75 -2.32 9.12
C THR A 384 -15.63 -2.37 10.13
N LYS A 385 -14.90 -3.49 10.16
CA LYS A 385 -13.67 -3.63 10.95
C LYS A 385 -12.48 -2.85 10.36
N TYR A 386 -12.59 -2.38 9.13
CA TYR A 386 -11.55 -1.63 8.42
C TYR A 386 -11.72 -0.12 8.59
N GLY A 387 -10.65 0.60 8.36
CA GLY A 387 -10.62 2.06 8.41
C GLY A 387 -9.43 2.65 7.66
N LEU A 388 -9.21 2.24 6.39
CA LEU A 388 -8.06 2.72 5.62
C LEU A 388 -8.38 4.05 4.94
N GLY A 389 -9.27 4.06 3.98
CA GLY A 389 -9.66 5.24 3.23
C GLY A 389 -11.17 5.33 3.00
N GLY A 390 -11.56 6.32 2.23
CA GLY A 390 -12.93 6.54 1.80
C GLY A 390 -13.05 7.73 0.85
N THR A 391 -14.20 7.82 0.20
CA THR A 391 -14.53 8.92 -0.72
C THR A 391 -15.92 9.47 -0.39
N VAL A 392 -16.06 10.79 -0.46
CA VAL A 392 -17.35 11.47 -0.51
C VAL A 392 -17.41 12.25 -1.83
N PHE A 393 -18.41 11.98 -2.65
CA PHE A 393 -18.55 12.53 -3.99
C PHE A 393 -19.81 13.37 -4.10
N GLY A 394 -19.66 14.68 -4.38
CA GLY A 394 -20.76 15.63 -4.50
C GLY A 394 -20.29 17.01 -4.94
N THR A 395 -21.22 17.88 -5.29
CA THR A 395 -20.93 19.25 -5.73
C THR A 395 -20.81 20.23 -4.56
N ASP A 396 -21.53 20.00 -3.45
CA ASP A 396 -21.36 20.76 -2.20
C ASP A 396 -20.17 20.26 -1.43
N VAL A 397 -18.99 20.87 -1.68
CA VAL A 397 -17.71 20.48 -1.06
C VAL A 397 -17.72 20.71 0.47
N GLU A 398 -18.42 21.74 0.97
CA GLU A 398 -18.48 22.02 2.40
C GLU A 398 -19.27 20.93 3.13
N GLU A 399 -20.39 20.51 2.57
CA GLU A 399 -21.16 19.40 3.12
C GLU A 399 -20.41 18.07 2.98
N ALA A 400 -19.73 17.83 1.86
CA ALA A 400 -18.88 16.66 1.67
C ALA A 400 -17.78 16.57 2.75
N VAL A 401 -17.15 17.69 3.13
CA VAL A 401 -16.16 17.74 4.22
C VAL A 401 -16.80 17.42 5.58
N LYS A 402 -18.02 17.89 5.85
CA LYS A 402 -18.73 17.54 7.10
C LYS A 402 -19.05 16.06 7.18
N ILE A 403 -19.48 15.45 6.07
CA ILE A 403 -19.69 14.00 5.98
C ILE A 403 -18.37 13.26 6.18
N ALA A 404 -17.29 13.67 5.50
CA ALA A 404 -15.98 13.06 5.61
C ALA A 404 -15.45 13.02 7.04
N ARG A 405 -15.68 14.08 7.84
CA ARG A 405 -15.29 14.14 9.26
C ARG A 405 -15.99 13.11 10.14
N ARG A 406 -17.07 12.50 9.67
CA ARG A 406 -17.87 11.48 10.38
C ARG A 406 -17.46 10.06 10.01
N ILE A 407 -16.55 9.89 9.03
CA ILE A 407 -16.08 8.57 8.56
C ILE A 407 -14.84 8.17 9.36
N ASP A 408 -14.88 7.01 10.01
CA ASP A 408 -13.86 6.48 10.90
C ASP A 408 -12.72 5.79 10.12
N THR A 409 -12.02 6.55 9.29
CA THR A 409 -10.89 6.06 8.47
C THR A 409 -9.66 6.96 8.63
N GLY A 410 -8.51 6.47 8.20
CA GLY A 410 -7.28 7.27 8.23
C GLY A 410 -7.24 8.35 7.14
N MET A 411 -7.98 8.15 6.04
CA MET A 411 -7.98 9.06 4.89
C MET A 411 -9.39 9.17 4.31
N VAL A 412 -9.80 10.38 3.90
CA VAL A 412 -11.03 10.60 3.11
C VAL A 412 -10.73 11.61 2.02
N TYR A 413 -11.10 11.26 0.80
CA TYR A 413 -10.95 12.10 -0.39
C TYR A 413 -12.30 12.65 -0.84
N ILE A 414 -12.34 13.91 -1.24
CA ILE A 414 -13.52 14.55 -1.81
C ILE A 414 -13.39 14.55 -3.33
N ASN A 415 -14.41 14.02 -4.02
CA ASN A 415 -14.50 13.98 -5.49
C ASN A 415 -13.37 13.22 -6.21
N HIS A 416 -12.68 12.35 -5.49
CA HIS A 416 -11.65 11.48 -6.04
C HIS A 416 -11.57 10.19 -5.20
N VAL A 417 -11.16 9.07 -5.77
CA VAL A 417 -10.81 7.89 -4.99
C VAL A 417 -9.60 8.17 -4.12
N THR A 418 -9.42 7.41 -3.04
CA THR A 418 -8.22 7.54 -2.19
C THR A 418 -6.97 7.40 -3.05
N GLY A 419 -6.18 8.45 -3.09
CA GLY A 419 -4.99 8.57 -3.92
C GLY A 419 -3.70 8.42 -3.12
N ILE A 420 -2.60 8.57 -3.81
CA ILE A 420 -1.26 8.47 -3.24
C ILE A 420 -0.46 9.68 -3.71
N SER A 421 0.13 10.40 -2.75
CA SER A 421 1.00 11.55 -3.02
C SER A 421 2.09 11.60 -1.95
N PRO A 422 3.36 11.88 -2.31
CA PRO A 422 4.48 11.82 -1.36
C PRO A 422 4.36 12.79 -0.20
N GLU A 423 3.68 13.92 -0.39
CA GLU A 423 3.46 14.97 0.61
C GLU A 423 2.27 14.69 1.55
N LEU A 424 1.43 13.70 1.24
CA LEU A 424 0.25 13.35 2.04
C LEU A 424 0.49 12.08 2.86
N PRO A 425 0.08 12.04 4.14
CA PRO A 425 0.22 10.85 4.96
C PRO A 425 -0.70 9.74 4.45
N PHE A 426 -0.18 8.52 4.46
CA PHE A 426 -0.91 7.31 4.09
C PHE A 426 -1.02 6.37 5.29
N GLY A 427 -2.22 5.89 5.59
CA GLY A 427 -2.44 4.89 6.64
C GLY A 427 -3.84 4.88 7.20
N GLY A 428 -4.15 3.78 7.89
CA GLY A 428 -5.47 3.47 8.39
C GLY A 428 -5.63 3.54 9.90
N THR A 429 -6.82 3.14 10.32
CA THR A 429 -7.25 2.90 11.71
C THR A 429 -7.91 1.53 11.81
N LYS A 430 -8.39 1.13 12.97
CA LYS A 430 -9.04 -0.16 13.21
C LYS A 430 -8.15 -1.31 12.72
N ASN A 431 -8.72 -2.32 12.04
CA ASN A 431 -7.98 -3.46 11.51
C ASN A 431 -7.23 -3.16 10.19
N SER A 432 -7.30 -1.92 9.69
CA SER A 432 -6.43 -1.50 8.58
C SER A 432 -5.01 -1.15 9.01
N GLY A 433 -4.73 -1.14 10.31
CA GLY A 433 -3.38 -1.00 10.83
C GLY A 433 -3.15 0.24 11.68
N TYR A 434 -1.89 0.56 11.89
CA TYR A 434 -1.44 1.69 12.69
C TYR A 434 -0.08 2.20 12.21
N GLY A 435 0.27 3.42 12.61
CA GLY A 435 1.37 4.20 12.05
C GLY A 435 0.92 4.94 10.79
N ARG A 436 1.84 5.67 10.22
CA ARG A 436 1.63 6.37 8.94
C ARG A 436 2.86 6.16 8.05
N GLU A 437 2.62 6.12 6.77
CA GLU A 437 3.69 6.15 5.77
C GLU A 437 3.55 7.42 4.93
N GLN A 438 4.61 7.82 4.24
CA GLN A 438 4.74 9.06 3.48
C GLN A 438 4.65 10.33 4.33
N SER A 439 4.84 11.49 3.71
CA SER A 439 4.87 12.82 4.31
C SER A 439 5.82 12.94 5.52
N ILE A 440 5.57 13.92 6.36
CA ILE A 440 6.30 14.16 7.61
C ILE A 440 5.98 13.09 8.66
N GLU A 441 4.77 12.55 8.68
CA GLU A 441 4.37 11.50 9.60
C GLU A 441 5.18 10.23 9.35
N GLY A 442 5.31 9.83 8.08
CA GLY A 442 6.03 8.61 7.70
C GLY A 442 7.53 8.68 7.96
N ILE A 443 8.15 9.86 7.81
CA ILE A 443 9.59 10.00 8.09
C ILE A 443 9.89 9.87 9.59
N TYR A 444 8.93 10.19 10.46
CA TYR A 444 9.11 10.09 11.91
C TYR A 444 8.85 8.69 12.48
N GLU A 445 8.36 7.75 11.68
CA GLU A 445 8.03 6.42 12.19
C GLU A 445 9.24 5.64 12.69
N PHE A 446 10.39 5.73 12.02
CA PHE A 446 11.59 5.01 12.43
C PHE A 446 12.75 5.95 12.78
N VAL A 447 12.45 6.94 13.60
CA VAL A 447 13.44 7.83 14.21
C VAL A 447 13.40 7.75 15.74
N ASN A 448 14.52 8.05 16.36
CA ASN A 448 14.60 8.39 17.78
C ASN A 448 14.40 9.89 17.93
N SER A 449 13.23 10.31 18.41
CA SER A 449 12.97 11.70 18.78
C SER A 449 13.63 11.98 20.14
N LYS A 450 14.90 12.38 20.12
CA LYS A 450 15.71 12.59 21.31
C LYS A 450 15.50 13.99 21.86
N LEU A 451 15.05 14.09 23.11
CA LEU A 451 15.07 15.35 23.84
C LEU A 451 16.51 15.71 24.24
N ILE A 452 16.96 16.91 23.82
CA ILE A 452 18.19 17.51 24.30
C ILE A 452 17.81 18.78 25.08
N ARG A 453 18.19 18.84 26.37
CA ARG A 453 17.98 19.99 27.23
C ARG A 453 19.32 20.55 27.70
N VAL A 454 19.56 21.82 27.44
CA VAL A 454 20.72 22.56 27.94
C VAL A 454 20.27 23.43 29.09
N THR A 455 20.82 23.20 30.26
CA THR A 455 20.50 23.94 31.49
C THR A 455 21.76 24.13 32.35
N THR A 456 21.68 24.90 33.41
CA THR A 456 22.76 25.05 34.37
C THR A 456 22.63 24.05 35.52
N PRO A 457 23.74 23.69 36.22
CA PRO A 457 23.64 22.79 37.38
C PRO A 457 22.68 23.25 38.50
N ASP A 458 22.48 24.55 38.62
CA ASP A 458 21.69 25.18 39.67
C ASP A 458 20.22 25.44 39.25
N ALA A 459 19.79 24.92 38.09
CA ALA A 459 18.41 25.11 37.64
C ALA A 459 17.43 24.28 38.47
N ASP A 460 16.39 24.89 38.97
CA ASP A 460 15.26 24.22 39.63
C ASP A 460 14.48 23.36 38.62
N TYR A 461 13.98 22.21 39.09
CA TYR A 461 13.15 21.28 38.28
C TYR A 461 11.68 21.52 38.46
#